data_d7bd29b9a252420f880737e1be059ea6
#
_entry.id   d7bd29b9a252420f880737e1be059ea6
#
_cell.length_a   1.000
_cell.length_b   1.000
_cell.length_c   1.000
_cell.angle_alpha   90.00
_cell.angle_beta   90.00
_cell.angle_gamma   90.00
#
_symmetry.space_group_name_H-M   'P 1'
#
loop_
_entity.id
_entity.type
_entity.pdbx_description
1 polymer ?
#
loop_
_entity_poly.entity_id
_entity_poly.type
_entity_poly.pdbx_seq_one_letter_code
_entity_poly.pdbx_strand_id
1 'polypeptide(L)'
;MHKSAGIIVKDGALLVLRSKGKDTFYAPGGKLDSAETPEQALCRELLEEVGIQVTLNDLTLFGRFEAPAHDKVDVTLIMDVFFVNAYAGEVVASNEIEECQWVDSSNVDNISISTIFRNNVFPQLVKQGLVN
;
A
#
# COMPACT_ATOMS: atom_id res chain seq x y z
N MET A 1 -11.40 11.56 -4.80
CA MET A 1 -10.30 11.30 -3.83
C MET A 1 -9.18 10.57 -4.53
N HIS A 2 -7.97 11.06 -4.41
CA HIS A 2 -6.80 10.47 -5.08
C HIS A 2 -5.79 10.02 -4.04
N LYS A 3 -5.45 8.73 -4.08
CA LYS A 3 -4.48 8.10 -3.19
C LYS A 3 -3.37 7.44 -3.98
N SER A 4 -2.24 7.24 -3.32
CA SER A 4 -1.10 6.52 -3.84
C SER A 4 -0.78 5.37 -2.89
N ALA A 5 -0.40 4.22 -3.42
CA ALA A 5 -0.11 3.04 -2.61
C ALA A 5 1.10 2.29 -3.15
N GLY A 6 1.82 1.63 -2.26
CA GLY A 6 3.03 0.90 -2.57
C GLY A 6 2.92 -0.60 -2.38
N ILE A 7 3.52 -1.34 -3.31
CA ILE A 7 3.71 -2.78 -3.20
C ILE A 7 5.13 -3.00 -2.71
N ILE A 8 5.26 -3.47 -1.48
CA ILE A 8 6.54 -3.85 -0.88
C ILE A 8 6.49 -5.35 -0.61
N VAL A 9 7.35 -6.10 -1.28
CA VAL A 9 7.42 -7.55 -1.14
C VAL A 9 8.77 -7.93 -0.58
N LYS A 10 8.77 -8.82 0.40
CA LYS A 10 9.98 -9.35 1.01
C LYS A 10 9.76 -10.83 1.32
N ASP A 11 10.68 -11.67 0.88
CA ASP A 11 10.65 -13.12 1.13
C ASP A 11 9.31 -13.76 0.72
N GLY A 12 8.73 -13.29 -0.39
CA GLY A 12 7.49 -13.83 -0.92
C GLY A 12 6.23 -13.37 -0.20
N ALA A 13 6.29 -12.30 0.59
CA ALA A 13 5.14 -11.77 1.31
C ALA A 13 4.97 -10.27 1.06
N LEU A 14 3.71 -9.82 1.05
CA LEU A 14 3.32 -8.44 0.81
C LEU A 14 3.12 -7.70 2.12
N LEU A 15 3.67 -6.49 2.22
CA LEU A 15 3.49 -5.64 3.39
C LEU A 15 2.12 -4.98 3.38
N VAL A 16 1.39 -5.12 4.49
CA VAL A 16 0.16 -4.37 4.75
C VAL A 16 0.22 -3.76 6.15
N LEU A 17 -0.47 -2.63 6.32
CA LEU A 17 -0.40 -1.80 7.52
C LEU A 17 -1.79 -1.57 8.11
N ARG A 18 -1.86 -1.52 9.44
CA ARG A 18 -3.10 -1.19 10.14
C ARG A 18 -2.87 0.05 11.01
N SER A 19 -3.75 1.03 10.87
CA SER A 19 -3.72 2.24 11.68
C SER A 19 -4.35 2.00 13.06
N LYS A 20 -3.95 2.81 14.03
CA LYS A 20 -4.50 2.76 15.39
C LYS A 20 -6.01 2.91 15.36
N GLY A 21 -6.72 2.03 16.07
CA GLY A 21 -8.17 2.08 16.14
C GLY A 21 -8.90 1.52 14.92
N LYS A 22 -8.22 0.93 13.98
CA LYS A 22 -8.82 0.31 12.79
C LYS A 22 -8.62 -1.19 12.80
N ASP A 23 -9.51 -1.92 12.11
CA ASP A 23 -9.44 -3.37 12.01
C ASP A 23 -8.90 -3.83 10.66
N THR A 24 -8.99 -2.99 9.64
CA THR A 24 -8.61 -3.34 8.27
C THR A 24 -7.18 -2.92 7.99
N PHE A 25 -6.43 -3.80 7.33
CA PHE A 25 -5.09 -3.52 6.84
C PHE A 25 -5.15 -2.91 5.43
N TYR A 26 -4.29 -1.96 5.19
CA TYR A 26 -4.16 -1.26 3.91
C TYR A 26 -2.73 -1.36 3.42
N ALA A 27 -2.54 -1.18 2.11
CA ALA A 27 -1.21 -0.99 1.56
C ALA A 27 -0.59 0.30 2.14
N PRO A 28 0.74 0.37 2.27
CA PRO A 28 1.40 1.63 2.58
C PRO A 28 1.04 2.71 1.57
N GLY A 29 0.82 3.92 2.03
CA GLY A 29 0.47 5.04 1.17
C GLY A 29 -0.60 5.94 1.78
N GLY A 30 -1.15 6.83 0.99
CA GLY A 30 -2.18 7.74 1.46
C GLY A 30 -2.59 8.76 0.42
N LYS A 31 -3.35 9.76 0.86
CA LYS A 31 -3.85 10.82 0.00
C LYS A 31 -2.73 11.72 -0.49
N LEU A 32 -2.87 12.21 -1.72
CA LEU A 32 -1.99 13.24 -2.25
C LEU A 32 -2.30 14.57 -1.54
N ASP A 33 -1.24 15.28 -1.16
CA ASP A 33 -1.36 16.69 -0.78
C ASP A 33 -1.44 17.53 -2.06
N SER A 34 -1.90 18.78 -1.91
CA SER A 34 -1.95 19.69 -3.05
C SER A 34 -0.55 19.83 -3.67
N ALA A 35 -0.49 19.80 -4.99
CA ALA A 35 0.74 19.92 -5.77
C ALA A 35 1.70 18.72 -5.72
N GLU A 36 1.33 17.63 -5.03
CA GLU A 36 2.13 16.40 -5.11
C GLU A 36 1.73 15.55 -6.30
N THR A 37 2.73 14.89 -6.92
CA THR A 37 2.46 13.77 -7.81
C THR A 37 2.17 12.52 -6.99
N PRO A 38 1.53 11.48 -7.57
CA PRO A 38 1.34 10.21 -6.86
C PRO A 38 2.64 9.61 -6.32
N GLU A 39 3.73 9.72 -7.09
CA GLU A 39 5.04 9.21 -6.68
C GLU A 39 5.59 9.97 -5.48
N GLN A 40 5.47 11.30 -5.49
CA GLN A 40 5.92 12.13 -4.36
C GLN A 40 5.13 11.82 -3.09
N ALA A 41 3.82 11.68 -3.22
CA ALA A 41 2.95 11.33 -2.10
C ALA A 41 3.35 10.00 -1.49
N LEU A 42 3.63 9.00 -2.32
CA LEU A 42 4.02 7.69 -1.82
C LEU A 42 5.35 7.74 -1.07
N CYS A 43 6.34 8.43 -1.61
CA CYS A 43 7.64 8.58 -0.92
C CYS A 43 7.46 9.22 0.45
N ARG A 44 6.65 10.27 0.54
CA ARG A 44 6.36 10.96 1.81
C ARG A 44 5.64 10.04 2.79
N GLU A 45 4.59 9.36 2.34
CA GLU A 45 3.80 8.46 3.20
C GLU A 45 4.64 7.28 3.71
N LEU A 46 5.50 6.70 2.88
CA LEU A 46 6.35 5.59 3.30
C LEU A 46 7.32 6.02 4.40
N LEU A 47 7.86 7.23 4.32
CA LEU A 47 8.72 7.75 5.37
C LEU A 47 7.93 7.96 6.67
N GLU A 48 6.73 8.52 6.59
CA GLU A 48 5.89 8.78 7.76
C GLU A 48 5.39 7.49 8.41
N GLU A 49 4.92 6.53 7.61
CA GLU A 49 4.24 5.35 8.12
C GLU A 49 5.17 4.25 8.61
N VAL A 50 6.27 4.01 7.89
CA VAL A 50 7.16 2.88 8.19
C VAL A 50 8.65 3.25 8.23
N GLY A 51 8.98 4.52 8.11
CA GLY A 51 10.34 5.02 8.33
C GLY A 51 11.34 4.65 7.24
N ILE A 52 10.90 4.27 6.06
CA ILE A 52 11.81 3.94 4.96
C ILE A 52 11.96 5.12 4.00
N GLN A 53 13.13 5.19 3.38
CA GLN A 53 13.44 6.22 2.39
C GLN A 53 13.38 5.62 0.99
N VAL A 54 12.56 6.22 0.14
CA VAL A 54 12.33 5.79 -1.23
C VAL A 54 12.50 6.99 -2.15
N THR A 55 13.20 6.80 -3.26
CA THR A 55 13.34 7.84 -4.28
C THR A 55 12.36 7.57 -5.42
N LEU A 56 12.10 8.58 -6.25
CA LEU A 56 11.19 8.42 -7.39
C LEU A 56 11.67 7.34 -8.35
N ASN A 57 12.99 7.16 -8.48
CA ASN A 57 13.55 6.13 -9.35
C ASN A 57 13.32 4.70 -8.84
N ASP A 58 12.94 4.54 -7.58
CA ASP A 58 12.66 3.24 -6.99
C ASP A 58 11.23 2.78 -7.25
N LEU A 59 10.41 3.59 -7.91
CA LEU A 59 8.99 3.31 -8.13
C LEU A 59 8.73 2.94 -9.58
N THR A 60 7.91 1.90 -9.78
CA THR A 60 7.39 1.50 -11.08
C THR A 60 5.88 1.37 -10.99
N LEU A 61 5.15 2.03 -11.89
CA LEU A 61 3.70 1.97 -11.87
C LEU A 61 3.21 0.53 -12.10
N PHE A 62 2.40 0.03 -11.17
CA PHE A 62 1.71 -1.24 -11.32
C PHE A 62 0.37 -1.04 -12.05
N GLY A 63 -0.41 -0.04 -11.65
CA GLY A 63 -1.68 0.28 -12.26
C GLY A 63 -2.46 1.33 -11.49
N ARG A 64 -3.53 1.81 -12.13
CA ARG A 64 -4.48 2.73 -11.52
C ARG A 64 -5.80 2.00 -11.34
N PHE A 65 -6.39 2.12 -10.15
CA PHE A 65 -7.66 1.49 -9.81
C PHE A 65 -8.66 2.56 -9.38
N GLU A 66 -9.92 2.32 -9.67
CA GLU A 66 -11.01 3.20 -9.26
C GLU A 66 -12.05 2.38 -8.52
N ALA A 67 -12.61 2.96 -7.46
CA ALA A 67 -13.66 2.34 -6.67
C ALA A 67 -14.50 3.43 -6.00
N PRO A 68 -15.76 3.13 -5.63
CA PRO A 68 -16.51 4.07 -4.79
C PRO A 68 -15.79 4.27 -3.46
N ALA A 69 -15.75 5.52 -2.99
CA ALA A 69 -15.18 5.80 -1.68
C ALA A 69 -16.05 5.17 -0.61
N HIS A 70 -15.44 4.48 0.36
CA HIS A 70 -16.13 3.61 1.31
C HIS A 70 -17.22 4.29 2.13
N ASP A 71 -17.01 5.51 2.58
CA ASP A 71 -17.89 6.23 3.50
C ASP A 71 -18.45 7.53 2.91
N LYS A 72 -18.39 7.71 1.58
CA LYS A 72 -18.88 8.94 0.94
C LYS A 72 -19.72 8.59 -0.29
N VAL A 73 -20.92 9.16 -0.34
CA VAL A 73 -21.83 8.99 -1.47
C VAL A 73 -21.28 9.82 -2.66
N ASP A 74 -21.32 9.23 -3.85
CA ASP A 74 -20.91 9.88 -5.11
C ASP A 74 -19.45 10.35 -5.17
N VAL A 75 -18.57 9.79 -4.34
CA VAL A 75 -17.13 10.06 -4.38
C VAL A 75 -16.42 8.85 -4.89
N THR A 76 -15.59 9.02 -5.93
CA THR A 76 -14.74 7.98 -6.49
C THR A 76 -13.35 8.05 -5.87
N LEU A 77 -12.84 6.90 -5.44
CA LEU A 77 -11.46 6.75 -5.04
C LEU A 77 -10.65 6.37 -6.28
N ILE A 78 -9.62 7.15 -6.57
CA ILE A 78 -8.61 6.81 -7.56
C ILE A 78 -7.34 6.43 -6.79
N MET A 79 -6.80 5.26 -7.08
CA MET A 79 -5.59 4.77 -6.42
C MET A 79 -4.54 4.41 -7.45
N ASP A 80 -3.41 5.10 -7.42
CA ASP A 80 -2.24 4.74 -8.21
C ASP A 80 -1.36 3.82 -7.37
N VAL A 81 -1.08 2.63 -7.88
CA VAL A 81 -0.33 1.60 -7.19
C VAL A 81 1.02 1.43 -7.86
N PHE A 82 2.09 1.46 -7.06
CA PHE A 82 3.47 1.36 -7.55
C PHE A 82 4.19 0.20 -6.90
N PHE A 83 5.02 -0.50 -7.68
CA PHE A 83 6.07 -1.33 -7.09
C PHE A 83 7.10 -0.43 -6.42
N VAL A 84 7.50 -0.79 -5.22
CA VAL A 84 8.66 -0.19 -4.53
C VAL A 84 9.82 -1.14 -4.73
N ASN A 85 10.69 -0.84 -5.69
CA ASN A 85 11.75 -1.76 -6.12
C ASN A 85 12.94 -1.79 -5.17
N ALA A 86 13.16 -0.71 -4.44
CA ALA A 86 14.24 -0.60 -3.48
C ALA A 86 13.91 0.47 -2.44
N TYR A 87 14.49 0.35 -1.26
CA TYR A 87 14.36 1.37 -0.22
C TYR A 87 15.52 1.28 0.76
N ALA A 88 15.77 2.37 1.49
CA ALA A 88 16.75 2.42 2.56
C ALA A 88 16.03 2.43 3.91
N GLY A 89 16.61 1.78 4.91
CA GLY A 89 16.04 1.68 6.25
C GLY A 89 15.26 0.40 6.47
N GLU A 90 14.72 0.27 7.66
CA GLU A 90 13.92 -0.90 8.06
C GLU A 90 12.46 -0.50 8.22
N VAL A 91 11.55 -1.41 7.84
CA VAL A 91 10.11 -1.22 8.01
C VAL A 91 9.78 -1.31 9.49
N VAL A 92 9.35 -0.18 10.07
CA VAL A 92 8.94 -0.10 11.46
C VAL A 92 7.67 0.75 11.54
N ALA A 93 6.61 0.20 12.12
CA ALA A 93 5.37 0.95 12.31
C ALA A 93 5.64 2.25 13.08
N SER A 94 5.21 3.37 12.53
CA SER A 94 5.46 4.71 13.06
C SER A 94 4.21 5.56 13.00
N ASN A 95 4.17 6.61 13.81
CA ASN A 95 3.08 7.58 13.87
C ASN A 95 1.72 6.88 14.09
N GLU A 96 0.80 7.01 13.17
CA GLU A 96 -0.55 6.44 13.30
C GLU A 96 -0.64 4.94 12.99
N ILE A 97 0.46 4.32 12.54
CA ILE A 97 0.47 2.89 12.21
C ILE A 97 0.68 2.08 13.49
N GLU A 98 -0.29 1.21 13.78
CA GLU A 98 -0.26 0.33 14.94
C GLU A 98 0.53 -0.95 14.65
N GLU A 99 0.35 -1.52 13.47
CA GLU A 99 0.85 -2.85 13.16
C GLU A 99 1.21 -2.99 11.69
N CYS A 100 2.32 -3.69 11.43
CA CYS A 100 2.73 -4.15 10.09
C CYS A 100 2.56 -5.65 10.02
N GLN A 101 2.01 -6.16 8.91
CA GLN A 101 1.91 -7.59 8.65
C GLN A 101 2.48 -7.89 7.26
N TRP A 102 3.10 -9.05 7.15
CA TRP A 102 3.54 -9.60 5.87
C TRP A 102 2.60 -10.74 5.49
N VAL A 103 1.95 -10.62 4.34
CA VAL A 103 0.91 -11.57 3.94
C VAL A 103 1.28 -12.32 2.67
N ASP A 104 0.95 -13.61 2.67
CA ASP A 104 1.02 -14.48 1.50
C ASP A 104 -0.23 -15.36 1.47
N SER A 105 -0.28 -16.37 0.59
CA SER A 105 -1.47 -17.20 0.46
C SER A 105 -1.79 -18.02 1.72
N SER A 106 -0.78 -18.22 2.60
CA SER A 106 -1.00 -19.00 3.83
C SER A 106 -1.78 -18.25 4.90
N ASN A 107 -1.77 -16.90 4.90
CA ASN A 107 -2.43 -16.12 5.95
C ASN A 107 -3.37 -15.02 5.45
N VAL A 108 -3.42 -14.75 4.15
CA VAL A 108 -4.21 -13.64 3.59
C VAL A 108 -5.70 -13.73 3.95
N ASP A 109 -6.25 -14.93 4.05
CA ASP A 109 -7.67 -15.11 4.35
C ASP A 109 -8.00 -14.88 5.83
N ASN A 110 -6.99 -14.83 6.68
CA ASN A 110 -7.15 -14.57 8.13
C ASN A 110 -6.98 -13.10 8.49
N ILE A 111 -6.71 -12.24 7.50
CA ILE A 111 -6.43 -10.83 7.71
C ILE A 111 -7.40 -10.00 6.87
N SER A 112 -8.05 -9.03 7.49
CA SER A 112 -8.93 -8.11 6.77
C SER A 112 -8.10 -7.09 6.01
N ILE A 113 -8.11 -7.19 4.69
CA ILE A 113 -7.33 -6.32 3.80
C ILE A 113 -8.27 -5.51 2.91
N SER A 114 -7.90 -4.27 2.63
CA SER A 114 -8.68 -3.37 1.78
C SER A 114 -8.97 -4.01 0.42
N THR A 115 -10.15 -3.71 -0.11
CA THR A 115 -10.74 -4.40 -1.26
C THR A 115 -9.86 -4.36 -2.51
N ILE A 116 -9.32 -3.21 -2.86
CA ILE A 116 -8.48 -3.09 -4.06
C ILE A 116 -7.25 -4.00 -3.94
N PHE A 117 -6.57 -3.98 -2.81
CA PHE A 117 -5.38 -4.81 -2.64
C PHE A 117 -5.72 -6.29 -2.55
N ARG A 118 -6.78 -6.66 -1.83
CA ARG A 118 -7.15 -8.06 -1.70
C ARG A 118 -7.60 -8.67 -3.03
N ASN A 119 -8.39 -7.93 -3.81
CA ASN A 119 -9.06 -8.47 -4.99
C ASN A 119 -8.33 -8.17 -6.31
N ASN A 120 -7.60 -7.05 -6.40
CA ASN A 120 -7.00 -6.61 -7.65
C ASN A 120 -5.47 -6.71 -7.66
N VAL A 121 -4.81 -6.53 -6.53
CA VAL A 121 -3.34 -6.51 -6.47
C VAL A 121 -2.78 -7.85 -6.03
N PHE A 122 -3.22 -8.35 -4.89
CA PHE A 122 -2.69 -9.58 -4.30
C PHE A 122 -2.74 -10.78 -5.26
N PRO A 123 -3.89 -11.07 -5.93
CA PRO A 123 -3.94 -12.21 -6.84
C PRO A 123 -2.95 -12.12 -7.99
N GLN A 124 -2.70 -10.91 -8.51
CA GLN A 124 -1.74 -10.73 -9.58
C GLN A 124 -0.30 -10.97 -9.12
N LEU A 125 0.03 -10.56 -7.89
CA LEU A 125 1.36 -10.80 -7.32
C LEU A 125 1.62 -12.29 -7.13
N VAL A 126 0.62 -13.04 -6.69
CA VAL A 126 0.72 -14.49 -6.58
C VAL A 126 0.91 -15.12 -7.97
N LYS A 127 0.12 -14.70 -8.94
CA LYS A 127 0.21 -15.19 -10.32
C LYS A 127 1.58 -14.91 -10.95
N GLN A 128 2.17 -13.78 -10.63
CA GLN A 128 3.49 -13.40 -11.12
C GLN A 128 4.63 -14.07 -10.35
N GLY A 129 4.34 -14.82 -9.30
CA GLY A 129 5.35 -15.49 -8.49
C GLY A 129 6.09 -14.59 -7.52
N LEU A 130 5.62 -13.36 -7.31
CA LEU A 130 6.24 -12.41 -6.38
C LEU A 130 5.82 -12.67 -4.93
N VAL A 131 4.63 -13.19 -4.74
CA VAL A 131 4.06 -13.54 -3.43
C VAL A 131 3.72 -15.03 -3.46
N ASN A 132 4.06 -15.70 -2.39
CA ASN A 132 3.81 -17.14 -2.23
C ASN A 132 2.32 -17.47 -2.04
#